data_d5d5f0481c7e7a422e2d1e3798d4bd3b
#
_entry.id   d5d5f0481c7e7a422e2d1e3798d4bd3b
#
_cell.length_a   1.000
_cell.length_b   1.000
_cell.length_c   1.000
_cell.angle_alpha   90.00
_cell.angle_beta   90.00
_cell.angle_gamma   90.00
#
_symmetry.space_group_name_H-M   'P 1'
#
loop_
_entity.id
_entity.type
_entity.pdbx_description
1 polymer ?
#
loop_
_entity_poly.entity_id
_entity_poly.type
_entity_poly.pdbx_seq_one_letter_code
_entity_poly.pdbx_strand_id
1 'polypeptide(L)'
;MKATVTDGIPVPVYHAEPTLARFHASDAFFRGGRGPLGSGKSVGCCAEVMSRILRQKAFMGLRRSRWAIIRNTYGELKTTTIKTWMDWYGAVTKISYGHPIMGLINMPLQDGTAVQAELVFISLDRPDHVKKLKSLELTGVWLNEASEL
;
A
#
# COMPACT_ATOMS: atom_id res chain seq x y z
N MET A 1 -14.01 1.53 12.00
CA MET A 1 -12.99 0.47 11.98
C MET A 1 -11.66 1.05 12.46
N LYS A 2 -11.16 0.56 13.55
CA LYS A 2 -9.80 0.88 13.94
C LYS A 2 -8.88 -0.02 13.12
N ALA A 3 -8.23 0.50 12.11
CA ALA A 3 -7.10 -0.19 11.52
C ALA A 3 -5.96 -0.08 12.52
N THR A 4 -5.98 -0.93 13.50
CA THR A 4 -4.89 -0.99 14.49
C THR A 4 -3.74 -1.77 13.90
N VAL A 5 -2.83 -1.05 13.30
CA VAL A 5 -1.49 -1.52 12.96
C VAL A 5 -0.56 -1.27 14.14
N THR A 6 -1.00 -1.49 15.36
CA THR A 6 -0.30 -0.86 16.48
C THR A 6 0.19 -1.79 17.54
N ASP A 7 0.49 -3.02 17.21
CA ASP A 7 1.14 -3.91 18.18
C ASP A 7 2.60 -3.47 18.44
N GLY A 8 2.76 -2.29 19.06
CA GLY A 8 4.08 -1.75 19.39
C GLY A 8 4.85 -1.10 18.24
N ILE A 9 4.21 -0.92 17.08
CA ILE A 9 4.84 -0.29 15.92
C ILE A 9 4.60 1.21 15.96
N PRO A 10 5.62 2.06 15.78
CA PRO A 10 5.47 3.51 15.85
C PRO A 10 4.89 4.08 14.55
N VAL A 11 3.65 3.76 14.25
CA VAL A 11 2.92 4.32 13.11
C VAL A 11 1.72 5.11 13.58
N PRO A 12 1.30 6.16 12.83
CA PRO A 12 0.10 6.91 13.15
C PRO A 12 -1.14 6.02 13.19
N VAL A 13 -2.06 6.33 14.09
CA VAL A 13 -3.34 5.62 14.19
C VAL A 13 -4.29 6.14 13.10
N TYR A 14 -4.77 5.24 12.26
CA TYR A 14 -5.73 5.55 11.22
C TYR A 14 -7.16 5.34 11.72
N HIS A 15 -8.01 6.34 11.50
CA HIS A 15 -9.43 6.29 11.78
C HIS A 15 -10.22 6.45 10.48
N ALA A 16 -10.93 5.40 10.08
CA ALA A 16 -11.73 5.43 8.87
C ALA A 16 -13.03 6.21 9.08
N GLU A 17 -13.29 7.19 8.21
CA GLU A 17 -14.62 7.78 8.07
C GLU A 17 -15.63 6.70 7.60
N PRO A 18 -16.95 6.89 7.84
CA PRO A 18 -17.94 5.84 7.54
C PRO A 18 -17.88 5.28 6.13
N THR A 19 -17.63 6.11 5.13
CA THR A 19 -17.49 5.68 3.72
C THR A 19 -16.25 4.80 3.53
N LEU A 20 -15.12 5.18 4.10
CA LEU A 20 -13.89 4.41 4.04
C LEU A 20 -13.99 3.14 4.87
N ALA A 21 -14.69 3.16 5.99
CA ALA A 21 -14.94 1.96 6.78
C ALA A 21 -15.68 0.89 5.96
N ARG A 22 -16.69 1.28 5.17
CA ARG A 22 -17.38 0.37 4.25
C ARG A 22 -16.47 -0.15 3.14
N PHE A 23 -15.61 0.70 2.60
CA PHE A 23 -14.60 0.29 1.63
C PHE A 23 -13.66 -0.78 2.21
N HIS A 24 -13.16 -0.59 3.43
CA HIS A 24 -12.28 -1.55 4.10
C HIS A 24 -12.98 -2.87 4.45
N ALA A 25 -14.27 -2.83 4.71
CA ALA A 25 -15.05 -4.02 5.06
C ALA A 25 -15.40 -4.90 3.85
N SER A 26 -15.25 -4.38 2.63
CA SER A 26 -15.55 -5.11 1.39
C SER A 26 -14.42 -6.06 1.00
N ASP A 27 -14.76 -7.28 0.62
CA ASP A 27 -13.83 -8.25 0.02
C ASP A 27 -14.01 -8.38 -1.49
N ALA A 28 -14.68 -7.42 -2.12
CA ALA A 28 -14.80 -7.39 -3.58
C ALA A 28 -13.42 -7.32 -4.24
N PHE A 29 -13.25 -8.04 -5.35
CA PHE A 29 -11.98 -8.09 -6.08
C PHE A 29 -11.56 -6.71 -6.59
N PHE A 30 -12.51 -5.94 -7.14
CA PHE A 30 -12.31 -4.54 -7.50
C PHE A 30 -13.06 -3.64 -6.55
N ARG A 31 -12.37 -2.64 -6.02
CA ARG A 31 -12.96 -1.61 -5.17
C ARG A 31 -12.43 -0.25 -5.58
N GLY A 32 -13.30 0.72 -5.67
CA GLY A 32 -12.95 2.08 -6.03
C GLY A 32 -13.52 3.11 -5.07
N GLY A 33 -12.73 4.12 -4.77
CA GLY A 33 -13.15 5.29 -4.01
C GLY A 33 -13.12 6.54 -4.87
N ARG A 34 -14.19 7.32 -4.85
CA ARG A 34 -14.28 8.61 -5.52
C ARG A 34 -14.67 9.69 -4.50
N GLY A 35 -14.05 10.84 -4.59
CA GLY A 35 -14.36 11.95 -3.70
C GLY A 35 -13.48 13.15 -3.97
N PRO A 36 -13.80 14.31 -3.34
CA PRO A 36 -13.04 15.55 -3.52
C PRO A 36 -11.62 15.46 -2.96
N LEU A 37 -10.81 16.45 -3.29
CA LEU A 37 -9.50 16.63 -2.67
C LEU A 37 -9.65 16.77 -1.15
N GLY A 38 -8.70 16.23 -0.41
CA GLY A 38 -8.71 16.31 1.06
C GLY A 38 -9.71 15.38 1.75
N SER A 39 -10.37 14.48 1.01
CA SER A 39 -11.32 13.52 1.60
C SER A 39 -10.67 12.29 2.25
N GLY A 40 -9.34 12.24 2.30
CA GLY A 40 -8.61 11.12 2.91
C GLY A 40 -8.50 9.85 2.05
N LYS A 41 -8.84 9.91 0.76
CA LYS A 41 -8.78 8.74 -0.15
C LYS A 41 -7.41 8.08 -0.20
N SER A 42 -6.36 8.87 -0.40
CA SER A 42 -4.99 8.33 -0.52
C SER A 42 -4.53 7.69 0.78
N VAL A 43 -4.80 8.32 1.91
CA VAL A 43 -4.52 7.77 3.23
C VAL A 43 -5.33 6.49 3.46
N GLY A 44 -6.61 6.50 3.08
CA GLY A 44 -7.48 5.32 3.15
C GLY A 44 -6.95 4.15 2.32
N CYS A 45 -6.45 4.43 1.11
CA CYS A 45 -5.84 3.40 0.27
C CYS A 45 -4.52 2.87 0.86
N CYS A 46 -3.67 3.74 1.42
CA CYS A 46 -2.47 3.31 2.15
C CYS A 46 -2.85 2.38 3.31
N ALA A 47 -3.85 2.76 4.10
CA ALA A 47 -4.33 1.96 5.22
C ALA A 47 -4.91 0.62 4.77
N GLU A 48 -5.61 0.58 3.64
CA GLU A 48 -6.13 -0.66 3.07
C GLU A 48 -5.00 -1.61 2.66
N VAL A 49 -4.00 -1.11 1.95
CA VAL A 49 -2.84 -1.93 1.55
C VAL A 49 -2.14 -2.47 2.81
N MET A 50 -1.88 -1.62 3.79
CA MET A 50 -1.23 -2.05 5.03
C MET A 50 -2.07 -3.07 5.80
N SER A 51 -3.38 -2.86 5.89
CA SER A 51 -4.30 -3.81 6.52
C SER A 51 -4.27 -5.19 5.83
N ARG A 52 -4.24 -5.20 4.50
CA ARG A 52 -4.15 -6.45 3.73
C ARG A 52 -2.79 -7.12 3.87
N ILE A 53 -1.71 -6.36 3.96
CA ILE A 53 -0.36 -6.87 4.25
C ILE A 53 -0.36 -7.62 5.60
N LEU A 54 -0.93 -7.03 6.62
CA LEU A 54 -0.96 -7.61 7.97
C LEU A 54 -1.88 -8.84 8.07
N ARG A 55 -2.92 -8.89 7.27
CA ARG A 55 -3.92 -9.99 7.29
C ARG A 55 -3.59 -11.14 6.35
N GLN A 56 -2.46 -11.11 5.65
CA GLN A 56 -2.06 -12.24 4.82
C GLN A 56 -1.94 -13.50 5.67
N LYS A 57 -2.39 -14.61 5.13
CA LYS A 57 -2.27 -15.90 5.78
C LYS A 57 -0.79 -16.26 5.92
N ALA A 58 -0.36 -16.58 7.12
CA ALA A 58 1.00 -17.01 7.36
C ALA A 58 1.24 -18.42 6.77
N PHE A 59 2.39 -18.57 6.11
CA PHE A 59 2.93 -19.84 5.68
C PHE A 59 4.36 -19.97 6.20
N MET A 60 4.64 -21.04 6.95
CA MET A 60 5.93 -21.24 7.61
C MET A 60 6.36 -20.03 8.46
N GLY A 61 5.40 -19.43 9.15
CA GLY A 61 5.64 -18.27 10.02
C GLY A 61 5.75 -16.92 9.32
N LEU A 62 5.61 -16.87 8.00
CA LEU A 62 5.79 -15.64 7.21
C LEU A 62 4.50 -15.27 6.47
N ARG A 63 4.12 -14.00 6.60
CA ARG A 63 3.02 -13.36 5.86
C ARG A 63 3.59 -12.61 4.67
N ARG A 64 3.78 -13.33 3.57
CA ARG A 64 4.37 -12.78 2.36
C ARG A 64 3.33 -12.15 1.45
N SER A 65 3.65 -10.98 0.90
CA SER A 65 2.82 -10.33 -0.10
C SER A 65 3.66 -9.39 -0.97
N ARG A 66 3.13 -9.07 -2.15
CA ARG A 66 3.74 -8.12 -3.08
C ARG A 66 2.65 -7.24 -3.66
N TRP A 67 2.83 -5.95 -3.58
CA TRP A 67 1.83 -4.95 -3.97
C TRP A 67 2.42 -3.98 -4.97
N ALA A 68 1.69 -3.72 -6.05
CA ALA A 68 2.02 -2.63 -6.97
C ALA A 68 1.20 -1.40 -6.60
N ILE A 69 1.88 -0.27 -6.48
CA ILE A 69 1.27 1.04 -6.24
C ILE A 69 1.56 1.89 -7.48
N ILE A 70 0.51 2.25 -8.21
CA ILE A 70 0.61 2.80 -9.55
C ILE A 70 0.06 4.22 -9.57
N ARG A 71 0.82 5.11 -10.17
CA ARG A 71 0.44 6.49 -10.46
C ARG A 71 0.77 6.81 -11.93
N ASN A 72 0.12 7.82 -12.50
CA ASN A 72 0.28 8.19 -13.89
C ASN A 72 1.72 8.65 -14.21
N THR A 73 2.24 9.61 -13.45
CA THR A 73 3.58 10.15 -13.68
C THR A 73 4.56 9.84 -12.55
N TYR A 74 5.84 9.73 -12.90
CA TYR A 74 6.92 9.49 -11.93
C TYR A 74 7.06 10.61 -10.90
N GLY A 75 6.90 11.87 -11.35
CA GLY A 75 6.95 13.02 -10.45
C GLY A 75 5.87 12.97 -9.38
N GLU A 76 4.63 12.72 -9.77
CA GLU A 76 3.50 12.61 -8.83
C GLU A 76 3.61 11.38 -7.95
N LEU A 77 4.10 10.26 -8.49
CA LEU A 77 4.37 9.07 -7.70
C LEU A 77 5.29 9.39 -6.51
N LYS A 78 6.39 10.10 -6.75
CA LYS A 78 7.35 10.47 -5.70
C LYS A 78 6.81 11.52 -4.75
N THR A 79 6.21 12.59 -5.27
CA THR A 79 5.86 13.77 -4.48
C THR A 79 4.56 13.63 -3.72
N THR A 80 3.67 12.74 -4.15
CA THR A 80 2.36 12.54 -3.51
C THR A 80 2.18 11.14 -2.94
N THR A 81 2.24 10.12 -3.77
CA THR A 81 1.89 8.75 -3.37
C THR A 81 2.92 8.16 -2.38
N ILE A 82 4.20 8.19 -2.74
CA ILE A 82 5.27 7.70 -1.87
C ILE A 82 5.38 8.56 -0.61
N LYS A 83 5.23 9.88 -0.75
CA LYS A 83 5.25 10.78 0.40
C LYS A 83 4.15 10.42 1.39
N THR A 84 2.91 10.22 0.93
CA THR A 84 1.79 9.82 1.80
C THR A 84 2.08 8.49 2.48
N TRP A 85 2.56 7.51 1.75
CA TRP A 85 2.95 6.22 2.33
C TRP A 85 3.99 6.38 3.43
N MET A 86 5.05 7.14 3.17
CA MET A 86 6.14 7.34 4.12
C MET A 86 5.72 8.17 5.33
N ASP A 87 4.82 9.13 5.18
CA ASP A 87 4.26 9.89 6.29
C ASP A 87 3.51 8.98 7.29
N TRP A 88 2.83 7.94 6.79
CA TRP A 88 2.06 7.01 7.62
C TRP A 88 2.84 5.77 8.03
N TYR A 89 3.59 5.19 7.14
CA TYR A 89 4.23 3.88 7.35
C TYR A 89 5.74 3.89 7.12
N GLY A 90 6.36 5.05 7.07
CA GLY A 90 7.80 5.19 6.88
C GLY A 90 8.62 4.53 7.98
N ALA A 91 8.10 4.50 9.22
CA ALA A 91 8.79 3.87 10.35
C ALA A 91 8.98 2.35 10.18
N VAL A 92 8.14 1.70 9.37
CA VAL A 92 8.19 0.24 9.13
C VAL A 92 8.56 -0.13 7.69
N THR A 93 8.75 0.87 6.82
CA THR A 93 9.06 0.67 5.40
C THR A 93 10.49 1.09 5.09
N LYS A 94 11.28 0.17 4.57
CA LYS A 94 12.59 0.48 4.01
C LYS A 94 12.45 0.73 2.53
N ILE A 95 12.70 1.97 2.10
CA ILE A 95 12.56 2.37 0.71
C ILE A 95 13.90 2.41 -0.03
N SER A 96 13.89 1.98 -1.29
CA SER A 96 15.03 2.01 -2.20
C SER A 96 14.62 2.74 -3.48
N TYR A 97 15.32 3.83 -3.80
CA TYR A 97 15.04 4.68 -4.96
C TYR A 97 15.79 4.17 -6.21
N GLY A 98 15.42 2.97 -6.64
CA GLY A 98 15.91 2.38 -7.87
C GLY A 98 14.92 2.53 -9.03
N HIS A 99 15.01 1.67 -10.01
CA HIS A 99 14.12 1.60 -11.17
C HIS A 99 13.49 0.21 -11.28
N PRO A 100 12.27 -0.02 -10.76
CA PRO A 100 11.37 0.91 -10.06
C PRO A 100 11.76 1.16 -8.59
N ILE A 101 11.13 2.15 -7.98
CA ILE A 101 11.26 2.38 -6.54
C ILE A 101 10.59 1.22 -5.80
N MET A 102 11.28 0.69 -4.79
CA MET A 102 10.82 -0.44 -4.00
C MET A 102 10.69 -0.07 -2.52
N GLY A 103 9.65 -0.61 -1.88
CA GLY A 103 9.53 -0.57 -0.43
C GLY A 103 9.55 -1.99 0.13
N LEU A 104 10.21 -2.19 1.27
CA LEU A 104 10.24 -3.46 1.97
C LEU A 104 9.71 -3.27 3.39
N ILE A 105 8.82 -4.16 3.79
CA ILE A 105 8.32 -4.24 5.16
C ILE A 105 8.67 -5.62 5.71
N ASN A 106 9.59 -5.67 6.66
CA ASN A 106 9.97 -6.87 7.39
C ASN A 106 9.74 -6.61 8.87
N MET A 107 8.77 -7.30 9.46
CA MET A 107 8.29 -6.93 10.77
C MET A 107 7.76 -8.15 11.53
N PRO A 108 8.31 -8.45 12.72
CA PRO A 108 7.73 -9.48 13.57
C PRO A 108 6.39 -9.02 14.13
N LEU A 109 5.46 -9.95 14.28
CA LEU A 109 4.17 -9.72 14.92
C LEU A 109 4.11 -10.41 16.28
N GLN A 110 3.18 -9.97 17.13
CA GLN A 110 3.02 -10.51 18.48
C GLN A 110 2.59 -11.98 18.52
N ASP A 111 1.94 -12.46 17.45
CA ASP A 111 1.49 -13.86 17.31
C ASP A 111 2.61 -14.85 16.94
N GLY A 112 3.86 -14.39 16.86
CA GLY A 112 5.00 -15.22 16.50
C GLY A 112 5.24 -15.34 14.99
N THR A 113 4.38 -14.75 14.16
CA THR A 113 4.60 -14.65 12.71
C THR A 113 5.36 -13.37 12.37
N ALA A 114 5.83 -13.26 11.12
CA ALA A 114 6.47 -12.05 10.63
C ALA A 114 5.91 -11.65 9.28
N VAL A 115 5.79 -10.35 9.05
CA VAL A 115 5.43 -9.78 7.76
C VAL A 115 6.66 -9.67 6.88
N GLN A 116 6.55 -10.11 5.63
CA GLN A 116 7.51 -9.85 4.55
C GLN A 116 6.74 -9.33 3.34
N ALA A 117 6.64 -8.02 3.22
CA ALA A 117 5.91 -7.39 2.13
C ALA A 117 6.83 -6.56 1.25
N GLU A 118 6.59 -6.64 -0.05
CA GLU A 118 7.22 -5.80 -1.05
C GLU A 118 6.20 -4.83 -1.64
N LEU A 119 6.61 -3.58 -1.77
CA LEU A 119 5.87 -2.55 -2.49
C LEU A 119 6.67 -2.18 -3.74
N VAL A 120 6.03 -2.24 -4.89
CA VAL A 120 6.62 -1.82 -6.16
C VAL A 120 5.89 -0.56 -6.61
N PHE A 121 6.59 0.56 -6.62
CA PHE A 121 6.03 1.84 -7.02
C PHE A 121 6.25 2.04 -8.52
N ILE A 122 5.16 2.09 -9.27
CA ILE A 122 5.15 2.09 -10.74
C ILE A 122 4.56 3.40 -11.24
N SER A 123 5.23 4.03 -12.21
CA SER A 123 4.65 5.12 -12.99
C SER A 123 4.42 4.69 -14.44
N LEU A 124 3.29 5.09 -15.00
CA LEU A 124 2.90 4.65 -16.34
C LEU A 124 3.60 5.44 -17.47
N ASP A 125 4.21 6.57 -17.16
CA ASP A 125 5.05 7.34 -18.07
C ASP A 125 6.47 6.76 -18.27
N ARG A 126 6.79 5.66 -17.57
CA ARG A 126 8.07 4.94 -17.67
C ARG A 126 7.85 3.56 -18.28
N PRO A 127 8.21 3.34 -19.57
CA PRO A 127 8.00 2.05 -20.24
C PRO A 127 8.69 0.86 -19.56
N ASP A 128 9.86 1.08 -18.96
CA ASP A 128 10.59 0.07 -18.19
C ASP A 128 9.81 -0.38 -16.94
N HIS A 129 9.11 0.56 -16.25
CA HIS A 129 8.23 0.23 -15.13
C HIS A 129 7.05 -0.64 -15.58
N VAL A 130 6.43 -0.32 -16.71
CA VAL A 130 5.30 -1.09 -17.26
C VAL A 130 5.75 -2.50 -17.63
N LYS A 131 6.93 -2.65 -18.22
CA LYS A 131 7.51 -3.97 -18.50
C LYS A 131 7.73 -4.77 -17.22
N LYS A 132 8.26 -4.14 -16.18
CA LYS A 132 8.47 -4.78 -14.87
C LYS A 132 7.17 -5.29 -14.29
N LEU A 133 6.11 -4.47 -14.35
CA LEU A 133 4.77 -4.83 -13.86
C LEU A 133 4.25 -6.13 -14.49
N LYS A 134 4.46 -6.33 -15.79
CA LYS A 134 4.02 -7.53 -16.51
C LYS A 134 4.69 -8.82 -16.05
N SER A 135 5.86 -8.72 -15.45
CA SER A 135 6.63 -9.87 -14.98
C SER A 135 6.43 -10.19 -13.50
N LEU A 136 5.64 -9.40 -12.78
CA LEU A 136 5.46 -9.57 -11.35
C LEU A 136 4.24 -10.43 -11.01
N GLU A 137 4.43 -11.32 -10.05
CA GLU A 137 3.32 -11.94 -9.33
C GLU A 137 2.92 -11.03 -8.18
N LEU A 138 1.67 -10.56 -8.19
CA LEU A 138 1.17 -9.57 -7.26
C LEU A 138 0.06 -10.13 -6.39
N THR A 139 0.07 -9.76 -5.12
CA THR A 139 -1.04 -9.98 -4.19
C THR A 139 -2.17 -9.01 -4.47
N GLY A 140 -1.84 -7.77 -4.79
CA GLY A 140 -2.81 -6.75 -5.11
C GLY A 140 -2.18 -5.52 -5.75
N VAL A 141 -3.05 -4.62 -6.22
CA VAL A 141 -2.67 -3.40 -6.93
C VAL A 141 -3.50 -2.23 -6.41
N TRP A 142 -2.85 -1.12 -6.17
CA TRP A 142 -3.51 0.16 -5.93
C TRP A 142 -3.23 1.10 -7.09
N LEU A 143 -4.31 1.46 -7.81
CA LEU A 143 -4.29 2.48 -8.85
C LEU A 143 -4.66 3.82 -8.21
N ASN A 144 -3.66 4.65 -7.94
CA ASN A 144 -3.87 5.97 -7.36
C ASN A 144 -4.21 6.98 -8.47
N GLU A 145 -5.30 7.72 -8.28
CA GLU A 145 -5.84 8.66 -9.27
C GLU A 145 -6.16 7.96 -10.61
N ALA A 146 -6.95 6.90 -10.53
CA ALA A 146 -7.27 6.06 -11.70
C ALA A 146 -7.96 6.84 -12.84
N SER A 147 -8.61 7.96 -12.56
CA SER A 147 -9.21 8.83 -13.58
C SER A 147 -8.19 9.52 -14.50
N GLU A 148 -6.92 9.54 -14.11
CA GLU A 148 -5.83 10.11 -14.92
C GLU A 148 -5.14 9.04 -15.79
N LEU A 149 -5.48 7.79 -15.57
CA LEU A 149 -4.91 6.66 -16.26
C LEU A 149 -5.68 6.35 -17.55
#